data_f0ef7c013f8d9a2e1911e6654f19a65b
#
_entry.id   f0ef7c013f8d9a2e1911e6654f19a65b
#
_cell.length_a   1.000
_cell.length_b   1.000
_cell.length_c   1.000
_cell.angle_alpha   90.00
_cell.angle_beta   90.00
_cell.angle_gamma   90.00
#
_symmetry.space_group_name_H-M   'P 1'
#
loop_
_entity.id
_entity.type
_entity.pdbx_description
1 polymer ?
#
loop_
_entity_poly.entity_id
_entity_poly.type
_entity_poly.pdbx_seq_one_letter_code
_entity_poly.pdbx_strand_id
1 'polypeptide(L)'
;MALGAKARRWLAGRRLSLSCARTLGTRAAEAPKAVLPFEAVPRCPGNKWLRLLRIWKEQGSENFHLEMHRTFQELGPIFRYDVGGTHMVHVMLPEDVESLQRAESPQPWRPLLDPWLAYRQHRGHKCGVFLLNGPEWRVNRLKLNPDVLSPQAVQKYIPMVDGVARDFSKALKSRVLQNARGSLTLDIQPSILNYTVEASNLALFGERPGLLGHSPSPASLHFIRALEAVLKSTAQLMFMPRDLSRWTSAKVWKEHFESWDYIFQYANNAIQKIYQELALGRPQHYSGIVGELLMHADMTLEAVRANSIELTAGSVDTTAYPLLMTLFELARNPDVQQALRQESLVAEARITENPQRATTELPLLRAALKETLRLYPVGISLDRQVGSDVVLQNYHIPAGTVVKVLLYSLGRNPSVFPRPERYHPRRWLDSRSSGTRSPSLAFGFGLRQCLGRRLAETEMLLLLHHVLNHFLVETLTQEDIKMTYQFILMPSTLPLLTFRAIN
;
A
#
# COMPACT_ATOMS: atom_id res chain seq x y z
N MET A 1 71.09 6.48 -44.92
CA MET A 1 72.19 7.12 -44.18
C MET A 1 71.77 7.04 -42.72
N ALA A 2 72.23 6.13 -42.05
CA ALA A 2 73.45 6.15 -41.20
C ALA A 2 73.10 6.68 -39.82
N LEU A 3 73.04 5.80 -38.86
CA LEU A 3 74.04 5.56 -37.79
C LEU A 3 73.89 6.53 -36.61
N GLY A 4 73.89 6.14 -35.38
CA GLY A 4 74.31 4.96 -34.62
C GLY A 4 73.98 5.21 -33.14
N ALA A 5 73.68 4.33 -32.36
CA ALA A 5 74.39 3.33 -31.59
C ALA A 5 75.30 3.86 -30.50
N LYS A 6 75.15 3.24 -29.33
CA LYS A 6 76.14 3.10 -28.18
C LYS A 6 75.92 4.07 -27.04
N ALA A 7 75.99 3.71 -25.83
CA ALA A 7 76.10 2.47 -25.07
C ALA A 7 76.52 2.83 -23.62
N ARG A 8 76.07 2.04 -22.67
CA ARG A 8 76.76 1.67 -21.41
C ARG A 8 76.92 2.77 -20.33
N ARG A 9 76.77 2.57 -19.07
CA ARG A 9 76.93 1.43 -18.15
C ARG A 9 76.71 1.92 -16.72
N TRP A 10 76.02 1.08 -15.90
CA TRP A 10 76.31 0.86 -14.49
C TRP A 10 76.28 1.99 -13.47
N LEU A 11 75.32 1.85 -12.53
CA LEU A 11 75.66 1.72 -11.11
C LEU A 11 74.50 1.13 -10.33
N ALA A 12 74.85 0.10 -9.58
CA ALA A 12 73.90 -0.63 -8.72
C ALA A 12 73.57 0.24 -7.50
N GLY A 13 72.23 0.42 -7.30
CA GLY A 13 71.68 0.97 -6.08
C GLY A 13 70.64 -0.02 -5.56
N ARG A 14 70.99 -0.72 -4.48
CA ARG A 14 70.05 -1.57 -3.71
C ARG A 14 68.82 -0.76 -3.34
N ARG A 15 67.68 -1.07 -3.95
CA ARG A 15 66.36 -0.68 -3.43
C ARG A 15 65.89 -1.79 -2.52
N LEU A 16 65.88 -1.51 -1.24
CA LEU A 16 65.14 -2.24 -0.24
C LEU A 16 63.68 -2.24 -0.67
N SER A 17 63.16 -3.39 -1.05
CA SER A 17 61.74 -3.62 -1.23
C SER A 17 61.10 -3.66 0.15
N LEU A 18 60.50 -2.54 0.57
CA LEU A 18 59.49 -2.53 1.61
C LEU A 18 58.26 -3.22 1.03
N SER A 19 58.13 -4.51 1.27
CA SER A 19 56.90 -5.24 1.13
C SER A 19 55.93 -4.65 2.13
N CYS A 20 55.06 -3.79 1.66
CA CYS A 20 53.89 -3.37 2.39
C CYS A 20 52.95 -4.59 2.49
N ALA A 21 53.17 -5.40 3.52
CA ALA A 21 52.22 -6.41 3.93
C ALA A 21 50.93 -5.64 4.33
N ARG A 22 49.95 -5.59 3.41
CA ARG A 22 48.58 -5.29 3.76
C ARG A 22 48.16 -6.39 4.73
N THR A 23 48.25 -6.10 6.01
CA THR A 23 47.48 -6.83 7.00
C THR A 23 46.00 -6.69 6.59
N LEU A 24 45.47 -7.72 5.94
CA LEU A 24 44.06 -7.99 5.92
C LEU A 24 43.64 -8.08 7.38
N GLY A 25 43.16 -6.95 7.89
CA GLY A 25 42.42 -6.94 9.14
C GLY A 25 41.24 -7.88 8.95
N THR A 26 41.42 -9.12 9.38
CA THR A 26 40.31 -9.98 9.69
C THR A 26 39.51 -9.20 10.71
N ARG A 27 38.35 -8.65 10.26
CA ARG A 27 37.31 -8.26 11.18
C ARG A 27 37.13 -9.50 12.05
N ALA A 28 37.50 -9.42 13.30
CA ALA A 28 37.19 -10.43 14.27
C ALA A 28 35.68 -10.66 14.13
N ALA A 29 35.29 -11.85 13.72
CA ALA A 29 33.89 -12.24 13.70
C ALA A 29 33.45 -12.05 15.15
N GLU A 30 32.58 -11.07 15.40
CA GLU A 30 31.94 -10.95 16.71
C GLU A 30 31.35 -12.34 17.02
N ALA A 31 31.74 -12.88 18.17
CA ALA A 31 31.21 -14.15 18.63
C ALA A 31 29.68 -14.11 18.51
N PRO A 32 29.02 -15.15 18.00
CA PRO A 32 27.58 -15.15 17.83
C PRO A 32 26.94 -14.80 19.18
N LYS A 33 26.24 -13.69 19.25
CA LYS A 33 25.51 -13.26 20.45
C LYS A 33 24.55 -14.39 20.80
N ALA A 34 24.59 -14.86 22.04
CA ALA A 34 23.68 -15.90 22.51
C ALA A 34 22.23 -15.45 22.27
N VAL A 35 21.42 -16.32 21.66
CA VAL A 35 20.01 -16.03 21.42
C VAL A 35 19.29 -15.89 22.75
N LEU A 36 18.64 -14.76 22.96
CA LEU A 36 17.89 -14.46 24.18
C LEU A 36 16.50 -15.14 24.15
N PRO A 37 15.97 -15.57 25.29
CA PRO A 37 14.64 -16.18 25.35
C PRO A 37 13.55 -15.17 25.03
N PHE A 38 12.37 -15.65 24.65
CA PHE A 38 11.21 -14.83 24.30
C PHE A 38 10.82 -13.84 25.42
N GLU A 39 10.97 -14.26 26.67
CA GLU A 39 10.64 -13.47 27.86
C GLU A 39 11.53 -12.22 27.99
N ALA A 40 12.71 -12.24 27.40
CA ALA A 40 13.65 -11.11 27.41
C ALA A 40 13.27 -10.02 26.40
N VAL A 41 12.34 -10.27 25.47
CA VAL A 41 11.82 -9.23 24.56
C VAL A 41 11.16 -8.13 25.38
N PRO A 42 11.56 -6.85 25.24
CA PRO A 42 10.96 -5.73 25.96
C PRO A 42 9.43 -5.74 25.89
N ARG A 43 8.75 -5.42 26.96
CA ARG A 43 7.29 -5.39 26.99
C ARG A 43 6.78 -3.96 27.03
N CYS A 44 5.83 -3.62 26.17
CA CYS A 44 5.14 -2.34 26.23
C CYS A 44 4.51 -2.13 27.62
N PRO A 45 4.83 -1.01 28.31
CA PRO A 45 4.38 -0.76 29.67
C PRO A 45 2.85 -0.61 29.74
N GLY A 46 2.29 -0.85 30.94
CA GLY A 46 0.87 -0.69 31.21
C GLY A 46 0.08 -2.00 31.20
N ASN A 47 -1.13 -1.93 31.76
CA ASN A 47 -2.02 -3.08 31.89
C ASN A 47 -2.79 -3.32 30.60
N LYS A 48 -2.75 -4.56 30.08
CA LYS A 48 -3.39 -4.97 28.83
C LYS A 48 -4.92 -4.81 28.84
N TRP A 49 -5.57 -4.94 29.98
CA TRP A 49 -7.01 -4.78 30.12
C TRP A 49 -7.44 -3.32 30.18
N LEU A 50 -6.63 -2.46 30.85
CA LEU A 50 -6.85 -1.01 30.84
C LEU A 50 -6.65 -0.44 29.43
N ARG A 51 -5.70 -1.00 28.68
CA ARG A 51 -5.49 -0.65 27.27
C ARG A 51 -6.71 -1.01 26.42
N LEU A 52 -7.26 -2.22 26.60
CA LEU A 52 -8.48 -2.65 25.93
C LEU A 52 -9.67 -1.75 26.30
N LEU A 53 -9.84 -1.42 27.58
CA LEU A 53 -10.88 -0.52 28.06
C LEU A 53 -10.76 0.88 27.46
N ARG A 54 -9.53 1.39 27.32
CA ARG A 54 -9.29 2.69 26.67
C ARG A 54 -9.71 2.64 25.20
N ILE A 55 -9.27 1.63 24.44
CA ILE A 55 -9.65 1.45 23.03
C ILE A 55 -11.18 1.39 22.89
N TRP A 56 -11.86 0.69 23.77
CA TRP A 56 -13.31 0.61 23.78
C TRP A 56 -13.96 1.97 24.05
N LYS A 57 -13.50 2.73 25.06
CA LYS A 57 -14.04 4.06 25.41
C LYS A 57 -13.82 5.08 24.29
N GLU A 58 -12.66 5.05 23.66
CA GLU A 58 -12.29 5.93 22.55
C GLU A 58 -12.87 5.49 21.21
N GLN A 59 -13.62 4.38 21.20
CA GLN A 59 -14.20 3.79 20.00
C GLN A 59 -13.15 3.52 18.90
N GLY A 60 -12.00 2.95 19.30
CA GLY A 60 -10.86 2.65 18.45
C GLY A 60 -9.55 3.17 19.01
N SER A 61 -8.55 3.28 18.19
CA SER A 61 -7.24 3.82 18.55
C SER A 61 -6.70 4.70 17.42
N GLU A 62 -7.29 5.88 17.26
CA GLU A 62 -6.98 6.81 16.17
C GLU A 62 -5.49 7.16 16.07
N ASN A 63 -4.80 7.20 17.20
CA ASN A 63 -3.38 7.55 17.29
C ASN A 63 -2.46 6.31 17.43
N PHE A 64 -2.95 5.11 17.12
CA PHE A 64 -2.19 3.87 17.31
C PHE A 64 -0.80 3.90 16.64
N HIS A 65 -0.69 4.45 15.46
CA HIS A 65 0.58 4.60 14.74
C HIS A 65 1.59 5.47 15.49
N LEU A 66 1.13 6.55 16.15
CA LEU A 66 1.96 7.45 16.96
C LEU A 66 2.35 6.80 18.28
N GLU A 67 1.43 6.09 18.95
CA GLU A 67 1.72 5.34 20.16
C GLU A 67 2.81 4.31 19.90
N MET A 68 2.67 3.50 18.85
CA MET A 68 3.66 2.50 18.50
C MET A 68 5.00 3.12 18.14
N HIS A 69 5.00 4.23 17.41
CA HIS A 69 6.25 4.93 17.07
C HIS A 69 6.98 5.44 18.31
N ARG A 70 6.26 6.02 19.26
CA ARG A 70 6.82 6.46 20.56
C ARG A 70 7.36 5.28 21.37
N THR A 71 6.61 4.17 21.40
CA THR A 71 7.04 2.95 22.09
C THR A 71 8.35 2.39 21.52
N PHE A 72 8.56 2.45 20.21
CA PHE A 72 9.85 2.09 19.58
C PHE A 72 10.98 3.03 19.98
N GLN A 73 10.70 4.33 20.16
CA GLN A 73 11.71 5.28 20.64
C GLN A 73 12.12 4.99 22.10
N GLU A 74 11.22 4.49 22.92
CA GLU A 74 11.45 4.20 24.33
C GLU A 74 12.08 2.80 24.55
N LEU A 75 11.61 1.77 23.83
CA LEU A 75 11.98 0.37 24.09
C LEU A 75 12.98 -0.21 23.08
N GLY A 76 13.21 0.48 21.95
CA GLY A 76 14.01 -0.03 20.85
C GLY A 76 13.17 -0.73 19.77
N PRO A 77 13.83 -1.33 18.76
CA PRO A 77 13.19 -1.75 17.50
C PRO A 77 12.38 -3.03 17.56
N ILE A 78 12.26 -3.66 18.73
CA ILE A 78 11.40 -4.84 18.99
C ILE A 78 10.79 -4.78 20.37
N PHE A 79 9.49 -5.07 20.48
CA PHE A 79 8.82 -5.20 21.78
C PHE A 79 7.55 -6.07 21.70
N ARG A 80 7.14 -6.62 22.85
CA ARG A 80 5.84 -7.29 23.00
C ARG A 80 4.75 -6.27 23.31
N TYR A 81 3.63 -6.42 22.63
CA TYR A 81 2.43 -5.59 22.82
C TYR A 81 1.23 -6.47 23.10
N ASP A 82 0.63 -6.28 24.28
CA ASP A 82 -0.51 -7.05 24.74
C ASP A 82 -1.76 -6.16 24.85
N VAL A 83 -2.89 -6.62 24.29
CA VAL A 83 -4.21 -5.98 24.40
C VAL A 83 -5.24 -7.05 24.73
N GLY A 84 -5.82 -6.97 25.92
CA GLY A 84 -6.75 -7.99 26.38
C GLY A 84 -6.14 -9.40 26.32
N GLY A 85 -6.76 -10.28 25.55
CA GLY A 85 -6.28 -11.64 25.28
C GLY A 85 -5.30 -11.77 24.12
N THR A 86 -5.04 -10.70 23.36
CA THR A 86 -4.18 -10.74 22.17
C THR A 86 -2.73 -10.37 22.54
N HIS A 87 -1.79 -11.20 22.09
CA HIS A 87 -0.35 -11.05 22.32
C HIS A 87 0.36 -10.93 20.98
N MET A 88 1.22 -9.92 20.83
CA MET A 88 1.90 -9.63 19.57
C MET A 88 3.35 -9.19 19.83
N VAL A 89 4.22 -9.42 18.85
CA VAL A 89 5.56 -8.84 18.79
C VAL A 89 5.57 -7.78 17.68
N HIS A 90 6.00 -6.58 18.01
CA HIS A 90 6.14 -5.48 17.07
C HIS A 90 7.61 -5.29 16.71
N VAL A 91 7.89 -5.12 15.41
CA VAL A 91 9.23 -4.88 14.86
C VAL A 91 9.18 -3.75 13.83
N MET A 92 10.33 -3.12 13.58
CA MET A 92 10.41 -2.03 12.60
C MET A 92 11.72 -2.00 11.79
N LEU A 93 12.46 -3.08 11.73
CA LEU A 93 13.70 -3.14 10.95
C LEU A 93 13.51 -3.93 9.66
N PRO A 94 14.16 -3.52 8.54
CA PRO A 94 14.13 -4.28 7.28
C PRO A 94 14.64 -5.71 7.42
N GLU A 95 15.65 -5.93 8.27
CA GLU A 95 16.25 -7.25 8.55
C GLU A 95 15.25 -8.22 9.17
N ASP A 96 14.32 -7.72 9.98
CA ASP A 96 13.23 -8.53 10.54
C ASP A 96 12.28 -9.00 9.43
N VAL A 97 11.99 -8.13 8.44
CA VAL A 97 11.18 -8.49 7.27
C VAL A 97 11.85 -9.58 6.46
N GLU A 98 13.16 -9.48 6.21
CA GLU A 98 13.93 -10.51 5.51
C GLU A 98 13.91 -11.83 6.27
N SER A 99 14.05 -11.79 7.60
CA SER A 99 14.01 -12.98 8.46
C SER A 99 12.64 -13.64 8.44
N LEU A 100 11.57 -12.86 8.54
CA LEU A 100 10.19 -13.33 8.41
C LEU A 100 9.93 -13.94 7.02
N GLN A 101 10.39 -13.29 5.95
CA GLN A 101 10.21 -13.78 4.59
C GLN A 101 10.96 -15.10 4.34
N ARG A 102 12.17 -15.25 4.88
CA ARG A 102 12.93 -16.50 4.79
C ARG A 102 12.27 -17.66 5.54
N ALA A 103 11.58 -17.35 6.64
CA ALA A 103 10.85 -18.32 7.46
C ALA A 103 9.42 -18.58 6.97
N GLU A 104 8.95 -17.86 5.93
CA GLU A 104 7.59 -18.08 5.41
C GLU A 104 7.40 -19.49 4.85
N SER A 105 6.34 -20.15 5.30
CA SER A 105 5.85 -21.38 4.66
C SER A 105 5.23 -21.07 3.29
N PRO A 106 5.00 -22.07 2.44
CA PRO A 106 4.21 -21.89 1.20
C PRO A 106 2.80 -21.37 1.43
N GLN A 107 2.32 -21.34 2.66
CA GLN A 107 1.00 -20.89 3.09
C GLN A 107 1.16 -19.93 4.29
N PRO A 108 1.69 -18.71 4.09
CA PRO A 108 1.92 -17.79 5.19
C PRO A 108 0.61 -17.42 5.88
N TRP A 109 0.58 -17.48 7.20
CA TRP A 109 -0.59 -17.17 8.00
C TRP A 109 -0.65 -15.70 8.38
N ARG A 110 -1.87 -15.15 8.40
CA ARG A 110 -2.20 -13.85 8.97
C ARG A 110 -3.17 -14.01 10.11
N PRO A 111 -3.13 -13.13 11.14
CA PRO A 111 -4.20 -13.05 12.12
C PRO A 111 -5.55 -12.85 11.44
N LEU A 112 -6.57 -13.51 11.97
CA LEU A 112 -7.94 -13.38 11.46
C LEU A 112 -8.49 -11.99 11.81
N LEU A 113 -9.18 -11.39 10.86
CA LEU A 113 -9.93 -10.16 11.06
C LEU A 113 -11.35 -10.51 11.52
N ASP A 114 -11.50 -10.62 12.83
CA ASP A 114 -12.70 -11.18 13.46
C ASP A 114 -14.02 -10.49 13.06
N PRO A 115 -14.13 -9.14 12.99
CA PRO A 115 -15.38 -8.50 12.58
C PRO A 115 -15.84 -8.90 11.16
N TRP A 116 -14.90 -8.99 10.22
CA TRP A 116 -15.23 -9.39 8.84
C TRP A 116 -15.59 -10.86 8.75
N LEU A 117 -14.89 -11.69 9.49
CA LEU A 117 -15.18 -13.12 9.57
C LEU A 117 -16.54 -13.38 10.21
N ALA A 118 -16.88 -12.66 11.28
CA ALA A 118 -18.18 -12.76 11.95
C ALA A 118 -19.35 -12.45 11.01
N TYR A 119 -19.19 -11.41 10.18
CA TYR A 119 -20.19 -11.08 9.15
C TYR A 119 -20.38 -12.23 8.15
N ARG A 120 -19.24 -12.75 7.56
CA ARG A 120 -19.33 -13.87 6.59
C ARG A 120 -20.00 -15.09 7.21
N GLN A 121 -19.61 -15.47 8.41
CA GLN A 121 -20.20 -16.60 9.12
C GLN A 121 -21.70 -16.42 9.37
N HIS A 122 -22.12 -15.22 9.79
CA HIS A 122 -23.52 -14.93 10.06
C HIS A 122 -24.40 -14.94 8.80
N ARG A 123 -23.87 -14.45 7.67
CA ARG A 123 -24.58 -14.41 6.38
C ARG A 123 -24.39 -15.65 5.52
N GLY A 124 -23.60 -16.63 5.95
CA GLY A 124 -23.27 -17.82 5.16
C GLY A 124 -22.44 -17.53 3.90
N HIS A 125 -21.65 -16.46 3.93
CA HIS A 125 -20.79 -16.09 2.81
C HIS A 125 -19.41 -16.73 2.91
N LYS A 126 -18.82 -17.10 1.75
CA LYS A 126 -17.41 -17.52 1.68
C LYS A 126 -16.47 -16.35 1.88
N CYS A 127 -15.26 -16.65 2.38
CA CYS A 127 -14.16 -15.72 2.46
C CYS A 127 -13.34 -15.74 1.18
N GLY A 128 -12.78 -14.59 0.79
CA GLY A 128 -11.76 -14.47 -0.25
C GLY A 128 -10.35 -14.52 0.33
N VAL A 129 -9.35 -14.29 -0.52
CA VAL A 129 -7.91 -14.40 -0.16
C VAL A 129 -7.45 -13.42 0.91
N PHE A 130 -8.20 -12.37 1.18
CA PHE A 130 -7.87 -11.44 2.26
C PHE A 130 -8.08 -12.09 3.64
N LEU A 131 -9.17 -12.83 3.79
CA LEU A 131 -9.55 -13.48 5.07
C LEU A 131 -9.08 -14.93 5.17
N LEU A 132 -8.85 -15.62 4.05
CA LEU A 132 -8.43 -17.02 4.04
C LEU A 132 -7.01 -17.22 4.53
N ASN A 133 -6.75 -18.39 5.12
CA ASN A 133 -5.44 -18.93 5.47
C ASN A 133 -5.30 -20.38 4.98
N GLY A 134 -4.09 -20.93 5.09
CA GLY A 134 -3.80 -22.33 4.81
C GLY A 134 -3.97 -22.74 3.33
N PRO A 135 -4.30 -24.02 3.09
CA PRO A 135 -4.39 -24.57 1.73
C PRO A 135 -5.42 -23.86 0.85
N GLU A 136 -6.58 -23.52 1.39
CA GLU A 136 -7.65 -22.83 0.66
C GLU A 136 -7.20 -21.43 0.19
N TRP A 137 -6.51 -20.67 1.04
CA TRP A 137 -5.87 -19.43 0.63
C TRP A 137 -4.92 -19.63 -0.54
N ARG A 138 -4.04 -20.64 -0.45
CA ARG A 138 -3.03 -20.89 -1.47
C ARG A 138 -3.65 -21.23 -2.82
N VAL A 139 -4.65 -22.11 -2.83
CA VAL A 139 -5.37 -22.47 -4.06
C VAL A 139 -6.01 -21.25 -4.71
N ASN A 140 -6.79 -20.47 -3.94
CA ASN A 140 -7.42 -19.25 -4.44
C ASN A 140 -6.37 -18.26 -4.95
N ARG A 141 -5.31 -18.01 -4.18
CA ARG A 141 -4.27 -17.05 -4.54
C ARG A 141 -3.57 -17.40 -5.85
N LEU A 142 -3.24 -18.68 -6.07
CA LEU A 142 -2.60 -19.12 -7.30
C LEU A 142 -3.51 -18.99 -8.52
N LYS A 143 -4.82 -19.23 -8.35
CA LYS A 143 -5.81 -19.07 -9.41
C LYS A 143 -6.11 -17.61 -9.77
N LEU A 144 -5.97 -16.69 -8.81
CA LEU A 144 -6.17 -15.26 -9.03
C LEU A 144 -4.97 -14.54 -9.66
N ASN A 145 -3.75 -15.00 -9.37
CA ASN A 145 -2.53 -14.28 -9.80
C ASN A 145 -2.46 -14.05 -11.32
N PRO A 146 -2.82 -15.02 -12.22
CA PRO A 146 -2.75 -14.81 -13.66
C PRO A 146 -3.61 -13.65 -14.16
N ASP A 147 -4.82 -13.48 -13.63
CA ASP A 147 -5.80 -12.51 -14.11
C ASP A 147 -5.73 -11.16 -13.39
N VAL A 148 -5.05 -11.10 -12.22
CA VAL A 148 -4.97 -9.87 -11.42
C VAL A 148 -3.57 -9.26 -11.42
N LEU A 149 -2.51 -10.10 -11.29
CA LEU A 149 -1.13 -9.63 -11.08
C LEU A 149 -0.22 -9.81 -12.28
N SER A 150 -0.56 -10.66 -13.25
CA SER A 150 0.34 -10.92 -14.38
C SER A 150 0.53 -9.66 -15.24
N PRO A 151 1.69 -9.49 -15.89
CA PRO A 151 1.88 -8.40 -16.85
C PRO A 151 0.84 -8.40 -17.96
N GLN A 152 0.41 -9.59 -18.41
CA GLN A 152 -0.59 -9.77 -19.47
C GLN A 152 -1.98 -9.27 -19.02
N ALA A 153 -2.38 -9.57 -17.78
CA ALA A 153 -3.64 -9.08 -17.23
C ALA A 153 -3.64 -7.55 -17.14
N VAL A 154 -2.55 -6.98 -16.62
CA VAL A 154 -2.38 -5.52 -16.48
C VAL A 154 -2.53 -4.82 -17.83
N GLN A 155 -1.99 -5.38 -18.91
CA GLN A 155 -2.08 -4.83 -20.26
C GLN A 155 -3.52 -4.67 -20.75
N LYS A 156 -4.44 -5.51 -20.29
CA LYS A 156 -5.84 -5.48 -20.72
C LYS A 156 -6.60 -4.27 -20.18
N TYR A 157 -6.33 -3.85 -18.95
CA TYR A 157 -7.08 -2.77 -18.29
C TYR A 157 -6.37 -1.42 -18.26
N ILE A 158 -5.05 -1.34 -18.51
CA ILE A 158 -4.31 -0.06 -18.50
C ILE A 158 -4.93 0.98 -19.45
N PRO A 159 -5.25 0.67 -20.72
CA PRO A 159 -5.83 1.69 -21.62
C PRO A 159 -7.19 2.19 -21.11
N MET A 160 -7.97 1.34 -20.44
CA MET A 160 -9.25 1.70 -19.89
C MET A 160 -9.09 2.68 -18.70
N VAL A 161 -8.16 2.37 -17.79
CA VAL A 161 -7.83 3.21 -16.63
C VAL A 161 -7.26 4.57 -17.10
N ASP A 162 -6.43 4.60 -18.14
CA ASP A 162 -5.95 5.84 -18.75
C ASP A 162 -7.10 6.73 -19.25
N GLY A 163 -8.11 6.13 -19.88
CA GLY A 163 -9.31 6.84 -20.29
C GLY A 163 -10.03 7.52 -19.12
N VAL A 164 -10.16 6.83 -17.98
CA VAL A 164 -10.77 7.42 -16.77
C VAL A 164 -9.91 8.57 -16.22
N ALA A 165 -8.59 8.41 -16.19
CA ALA A 165 -7.66 9.44 -15.72
C ALA A 165 -7.70 10.71 -16.61
N ARG A 166 -7.79 10.53 -17.91
CA ARG A 166 -7.98 11.65 -18.87
C ARG A 166 -9.31 12.37 -18.66
N ASP A 167 -10.39 11.63 -18.48
CA ASP A 167 -11.72 12.20 -18.23
C ASP A 167 -11.77 12.98 -16.92
N PHE A 168 -11.14 12.45 -15.86
CA PHE A 168 -10.97 13.18 -14.60
C PHE A 168 -10.24 14.49 -14.80
N SER A 169 -9.10 14.46 -15.50
CA SER A 169 -8.30 15.67 -15.78
C SER A 169 -9.08 16.69 -16.61
N LYS A 170 -9.83 16.25 -17.63
CA LYS A 170 -10.70 17.11 -18.44
C LYS A 170 -11.82 17.73 -17.61
N ALA A 171 -12.50 16.94 -16.77
CA ALA A 171 -13.58 17.44 -15.91
C ALA A 171 -13.05 18.48 -14.91
N LEU A 172 -11.89 18.24 -14.31
CA LEU A 172 -11.24 19.20 -13.42
C LEU A 172 -10.83 20.47 -14.17
N LYS A 173 -10.25 20.35 -15.39
CA LYS A 173 -9.85 21.49 -16.24
C LYS A 173 -11.05 22.35 -16.60
N SER A 174 -12.18 21.75 -16.96
CA SER A 174 -13.42 22.47 -17.23
C SER A 174 -13.87 23.31 -16.04
N ARG A 175 -13.85 22.74 -14.83
CA ARG A 175 -14.20 23.46 -13.59
C ARG A 175 -13.23 24.59 -13.28
N VAL A 176 -11.93 24.38 -13.47
CA VAL A 176 -10.88 25.39 -13.25
C VAL A 176 -11.04 26.56 -14.22
N LEU A 177 -11.32 26.28 -15.51
CA LEU A 177 -11.46 27.32 -16.54
C LEU A 177 -12.77 28.11 -16.45
N GLN A 178 -13.80 27.59 -15.76
CA GLN A 178 -15.00 28.37 -15.41
C GLN A 178 -14.71 29.49 -14.42
N ASN A 179 -13.60 29.41 -13.69
CA ASN A 179 -13.15 30.48 -12.80
C ASN A 179 -12.30 31.49 -13.59
N ALA A 180 -12.67 32.76 -13.54
CA ALA A 180 -12.00 33.84 -14.27
C ALA A 180 -10.48 33.95 -13.98
N ARG A 181 -10.01 33.42 -12.84
CA ARG A 181 -8.60 33.40 -12.46
C ARG A 181 -7.81 32.23 -13.06
N GLY A 182 -8.47 31.30 -13.79
CA GLY A 182 -7.85 30.09 -14.29
C GLY A 182 -7.30 29.16 -13.20
N SER A 183 -7.84 29.28 -11.97
CA SER A 183 -7.46 28.46 -10.81
C SER A 183 -8.68 28.17 -9.94
N LEU A 184 -8.67 27.02 -9.28
CA LEU A 184 -9.76 26.57 -8.40
C LEU A 184 -9.18 25.97 -7.12
N THR A 185 -9.62 26.48 -5.98
CA THR A 185 -9.29 25.92 -4.67
C THR A 185 -10.46 25.08 -4.16
N LEU A 186 -10.21 23.82 -3.85
CA LEU A 186 -11.26 22.88 -3.44
C LEU A 186 -10.72 21.75 -2.56
N ASP A 187 -11.65 21.11 -1.85
CA ASP A 187 -11.45 19.75 -1.33
C ASP A 187 -11.53 18.77 -2.51
N ILE A 188 -10.43 18.15 -2.84
CA ILE A 188 -10.33 17.20 -3.96
C ILE A 188 -10.69 15.76 -3.57
N GLN A 189 -10.82 15.44 -2.27
CA GLN A 189 -11.06 14.06 -1.80
C GLN A 189 -12.29 13.42 -2.45
N PRO A 190 -13.47 14.04 -2.49
CA PRO A 190 -14.64 13.43 -3.15
C PRO A 190 -14.38 13.09 -4.62
N SER A 191 -13.66 13.97 -5.32
CA SER A 191 -13.34 13.74 -6.74
C SER A 191 -12.37 12.57 -6.92
N ILE A 192 -11.38 12.44 -6.04
CA ILE A 192 -10.42 11.32 -6.07
C ILE A 192 -11.12 10.00 -5.73
N LEU A 193 -12.00 9.96 -4.73
CA LEU A 193 -12.80 8.78 -4.41
C LEU A 193 -13.68 8.36 -5.60
N ASN A 194 -14.33 9.33 -6.26
CA ASN A 194 -15.11 9.06 -7.47
C ASN A 194 -14.22 8.48 -8.58
N TYR A 195 -13.02 9.03 -8.77
CA TYR A 195 -12.05 8.49 -9.73
C TYR A 195 -11.66 7.05 -9.42
N THR A 196 -11.32 6.74 -8.17
CA THR A 196 -10.89 5.38 -7.79
C THR A 196 -12.02 4.37 -7.93
N VAL A 197 -13.27 4.74 -7.65
CA VAL A 197 -14.43 3.88 -7.93
C VAL A 197 -14.62 3.66 -9.42
N GLU A 198 -14.54 4.72 -10.24
CA GLU A 198 -14.65 4.62 -11.72
C GLU A 198 -13.59 3.70 -12.30
N ALA A 199 -12.31 3.93 -11.95
CA ALA A 199 -11.18 3.20 -12.50
C ALA A 199 -11.20 1.73 -12.05
N SER A 200 -11.42 1.47 -10.75
CA SER A 200 -11.45 0.10 -10.24
C SER A 200 -12.66 -0.69 -10.73
N ASN A 201 -13.85 -0.09 -10.83
CA ASN A 201 -15.01 -0.79 -11.41
C ASN A 201 -14.80 -1.12 -12.88
N LEU A 202 -14.21 -0.18 -13.64
CA LEU A 202 -13.90 -0.45 -15.05
C LEU A 202 -12.89 -1.58 -15.20
N ALA A 203 -11.84 -1.62 -14.38
CA ALA A 203 -10.85 -2.69 -14.40
C ALA A 203 -11.44 -4.03 -13.92
N LEU A 204 -12.27 -4.03 -12.86
CA LEU A 204 -12.83 -5.24 -12.27
C LEU A 204 -14.01 -5.79 -13.05
N PHE A 205 -14.92 -4.92 -13.49
CA PHE A 205 -16.21 -5.31 -14.06
C PHE A 205 -16.40 -4.89 -15.53
N GLY A 206 -15.46 -4.16 -16.12
CA GLY A 206 -15.57 -3.65 -17.48
C GLY A 206 -16.60 -2.50 -17.63
N GLU A 207 -17.11 -1.95 -16.54
CA GLU A 207 -18.15 -0.92 -16.56
C GLU A 207 -17.79 0.31 -15.73
N ARG A 208 -18.29 1.46 -16.17
CA ARG A 208 -18.14 2.74 -15.47
C ARG A 208 -19.41 3.11 -14.73
N PRO A 209 -19.34 3.38 -13.42
CA PRO A 209 -20.51 3.86 -12.65
C PRO A 209 -20.99 5.27 -12.98
N GLY A 210 -20.22 6.07 -13.76
CA GLY A 210 -20.61 7.42 -14.17
C GLY A 210 -20.43 8.50 -13.09
N LEU A 211 -19.51 8.31 -12.16
CA LEU A 211 -19.26 9.25 -11.04
C LEU A 211 -18.54 10.53 -11.45
N LEU A 212 -17.86 10.53 -12.60
CA LEU A 212 -17.17 11.72 -13.14
C LEU A 212 -18.07 12.61 -13.98
N GLY A 213 -19.33 12.19 -14.22
CA GLY A 213 -20.32 12.96 -14.95
C GLY A 213 -21.07 14.00 -14.09
N HIS A 214 -22.03 14.69 -14.69
CA HIS A 214 -22.83 15.73 -14.03
C HIS A 214 -23.79 15.16 -12.97
N SER A 215 -24.20 13.90 -13.10
CA SER A 215 -25.13 13.22 -12.18
C SER A 215 -24.51 11.94 -11.68
N PRO A 216 -23.73 11.99 -10.58
CA PRO A 216 -23.12 10.80 -10.00
C PRO A 216 -24.14 9.74 -9.60
N SER A 217 -23.84 8.47 -9.81
CA SER A 217 -24.69 7.34 -9.42
C SER A 217 -24.94 7.32 -7.90
N PRO A 218 -26.19 7.40 -7.43
CA PRO A 218 -26.51 7.31 -6.00
C PRO A 218 -26.02 6.02 -5.36
N ALA A 219 -26.09 4.91 -6.10
CA ALA A 219 -25.61 3.60 -5.64
C ALA A 219 -24.11 3.60 -5.36
N SER A 220 -23.30 4.22 -6.25
CA SER A 220 -21.85 4.30 -6.06
C SER A 220 -21.46 5.27 -4.94
N LEU A 221 -22.20 6.36 -4.75
CA LEU A 221 -22.01 7.25 -3.60
C LEU A 221 -22.33 6.55 -2.27
N HIS A 222 -23.38 5.73 -2.25
CA HIS A 222 -23.69 4.92 -1.07
C HIS A 222 -22.65 3.83 -0.83
N PHE A 223 -22.09 3.25 -1.89
CA PHE A 223 -21.00 2.28 -1.79
C PHE A 223 -19.74 2.90 -1.12
N ILE A 224 -19.36 4.11 -1.49
CA ILE A 224 -18.24 4.84 -0.84
C ILE A 224 -18.52 5.02 0.66
N ARG A 225 -19.73 5.47 1.03
CA ARG A 225 -20.11 5.61 2.45
C ARG A 225 -20.11 4.28 3.22
N ALA A 226 -20.54 3.20 2.56
CA ALA A 226 -20.48 1.87 3.16
C ALA A 226 -19.06 1.38 3.41
N LEU A 227 -18.12 1.68 2.50
CA LEU A 227 -16.69 1.39 2.72
C LEU A 227 -16.14 2.15 3.92
N GLU A 228 -16.37 3.46 4.00
CA GLU A 228 -15.94 4.28 5.14
C GLU A 228 -16.51 3.73 6.48
N ALA A 229 -17.78 3.37 6.50
CA ALA A 229 -18.43 2.80 7.70
C ALA A 229 -17.85 1.43 8.08
N VAL A 230 -17.50 0.57 7.11
CA VAL A 230 -16.84 -0.71 7.39
C VAL A 230 -15.44 -0.49 7.94
N LEU A 231 -14.64 0.42 7.40
CA LEU A 231 -13.29 0.71 7.92
C LEU A 231 -13.36 1.21 9.36
N LYS A 232 -14.23 2.19 9.63
CA LYS A 232 -14.44 2.75 10.95
C LYS A 232 -14.89 1.71 11.98
N SER A 233 -15.95 0.96 11.66
CA SER A 233 -16.48 -0.09 12.55
C SER A 233 -15.47 -1.23 12.76
N THR A 234 -14.66 -1.55 11.76
CA THR A 234 -13.57 -2.52 11.89
C THR A 234 -12.54 -2.07 12.92
N ALA A 235 -12.10 -0.81 12.87
CA ALA A 235 -11.15 -0.26 13.85
C ALA A 235 -11.69 -0.30 15.29
N GLN A 236 -12.99 -0.14 15.45
CA GLN A 236 -13.67 -0.18 16.75
C GLN A 236 -13.81 -1.61 17.32
N LEU A 237 -13.95 -2.60 16.44
CA LEU A 237 -14.29 -3.98 16.83
C LEU A 237 -13.09 -4.92 16.86
N MET A 238 -12.01 -4.64 16.10
CA MET A 238 -10.94 -5.60 15.83
C MET A 238 -10.15 -6.08 17.07
N PHE A 239 -10.11 -5.30 18.14
CA PHE A 239 -9.43 -5.68 19.39
C PHE A 239 -10.39 -6.19 20.46
N MET A 240 -11.69 -6.08 20.21
CA MET A 240 -12.72 -6.44 21.19
C MET A 240 -13.09 -7.93 21.09
N PRO A 241 -13.12 -8.68 22.21
CA PRO A 241 -13.69 -10.02 22.20
C PRO A 241 -15.11 -10.00 21.66
N ARG A 242 -15.43 -10.92 20.74
CA ARG A 242 -16.71 -10.93 20.01
C ARG A 242 -17.92 -10.95 20.94
N ASP A 243 -17.91 -11.80 21.95
CA ASP A 243 -19.04 -11.94 22.86
C ASP A 243 -19.26 -10.68 23.69
N LEU A 244 -18.18 -10.05 24.16
CA LEU A 244 -18.26 -8.78 24.89
C LEU A 244 -18.77 -7.65 23.99
N SER A 245 -18.23 -7.54 22.79
CA SER A 245 -18.56 -6.45 21.86
C SER A 245 -19.98 -6.53 21.32
N ARG A 246 -20.57 -7.73 21.21
CA ARG A 246 -21.99 -7.89 20.86
C ARG A 246 -22.92 -7.16 21.84
N TRP A 247 -22.59 -7.16 23.12
CA TRP A 247 -23.35 -6.47 24.16
C TRP A 247 -23.04 -5.00 24.27
N THR A 248 -21.73 -4.67 24.27
CA THR A 248 -21.25 -3.31 24.56
C THR A 248 -21.22 -2.41 23.32
N SER A 249 -21.23 -2.97 22.12
CA SER A 249 -21.08 -2.28 20.85
C SER A 249 -22.12 -2.70 19.81
N ALA A 250 -23.34 -3.06 20.26
CA ALA A 250 -24.41 -3.56 19.37
C ALA A 250 -24.72 -2.63 18.19
N LYS A 251 -24.71 -1.31 18.42
CA LYS A 251 -24.89 -0.32 17.35
C LYS A 251 -23.79 -0.38 16.29
N VAL A 252 -22.53 -0.54 16.71
CA VAL A 252 -21.38 -0.64 15.81
C VAL A 252 -21.46 -1.92 14.98
N TRP A 253 -21.85 -3.05 15.61
CA TRP A 253 -22.08 -4.30 14.89
C TRP A 253 -23.21 -4.20 13.86
N LYS A 254 -24.32 -3.53 14.20
CA LYS A 254 -25.41 -3.28 13.27
C LYS A 254 -24.93 -2.48 12.06
N GLU A 255 -24.25 -1.36 12.28
CA GLU A 255 -23.68 -0.53 11.21
C GLU A 255 -22.68 -1.32 10.35
N HIS A 256 -21.83 -2.13 10.98
CA HIS A 256 -20.88 -3.00 10.30
C HIS A 256 -21.55 -3.99 9.36
N PHE A 257 -22.61 -4.64 9.82
CA PHE A 257 -23.37 -5.61 9.02
C PHE A 257 -24.14 -4.96 7.88
N GLU A 258 -24.87 -3.87 8.15
CA GLU A 258 -25.60 -3.13 7.14
C GLU A 258 -24.68 -2.61 6.02
N SER A 259 -23.50 -2.12 6.38
CA SER A 259 -22.51 -1.64 5.43
C SER A 259 -21.94 -2.77 4.57
N TRP A 260 -21.63 -3.94 5.16
CA TRP A 260 -21.23 -5.11 4.41
C TRP A 260 -22.35 -5.67 3.52
N ASP A 261 -23.60 -5.69 4.00
CA ASP A 261 -24.74 -6.11 3.19
C ASP A 261 -24.84 -5.26 1.92
N TYR A 262 -24.63 -3.95 2.04
CA TYR A 262 -24.62 -3.05 0.88
C TYR A 262 -23.44 -3.31 -0.07
N ILE A 263 -22.21 -3.48 0.46
CA ILE A 263 -21.03 -3.79 -0.36
C ILE A 263 -21.24 -5.10 -1.13
N PHE A 264 -21.77 -6.13 -0.47
CA PHE A 264 -22.09 -7.40 -1.12
C PHE A 264 -23.13 -7.23 -2.22
N GLN A 265 -24.20 -6.49 -1.96
CA GLN A 265 -25.23 -6.21 -2.95
C GLN A 265 -24.66 -5.46 -4.16
N TYR A 266 -23.89 -4.42 -3.92
CA TYR A 266 -23.27 -3.61 -4.98
C TYR A 266 -22.40 -4.48 -5.91
N ALA A 267 -21.48 -5.24 -5.35
CA ALA A 267 -20.58 -6.10 -6.13
C ALA A 267 -21.35 -7.29 -6.79
N ASN A 268 -22.31 -7.90 -6.10
CA ASN A 268 -23.11 -8.98 -6.66
C ASN A 268 -23.92 -8.54 -7.87
N ASN A 269 -24.47 -7.34 -7.88
CA ASN A 269 -25.21 -6.81 -9.03
C ASN A 269 -24.31 -6.74 -10.27
N ALA A 270 -23.06 -6.26 -10.12
CA ALA A 270 -22.09 -6.21 -11.21
C ALA A 270 -21.66 -7.62 -11.68
N ILE A 271 -21.37 -8.53 -10.75
CA ILE A 271 -20.99 -9.92 -11.06
C ILE A 271 -22.11 -10.63 -11.81
N GLN A 272 -23.37 -10.46 -11.36
CA GLN A 272 -24.51 -11.12 -11.96
C GLN A 272 -24.79 -10.63 -13.39
N LYS A 273 -24.57 -9.34 -13.63
CA LYS A 273 -24.67 -8.76 -14.98
C LYS A 273 -23.65 -9.38 -15.92
N ILE A 274 -22.37 -9.44 -15.50
CA ILE A 274 -21.30 -10.09 -16.29
C ILE A 274 -21.66 -11.56 -16.57
N TYR A 275 -22.13 -12.28 -15.57
CA TYR A 275 -22.52 -13.68 -15.72
C TYR A 275 -23.63 -13.86 -16.77
N GLN A 276 -24.63 -12.99 -16.76
CA GLN A 276 -25.72 -12.99 -17.75
C GLN A 276 -25.22 -12.68 -19.15
N GLU A 277 -24.34 -11.70 -19.31
CA GLU A 277 -23.73 -11.35 -20.60
C GLU A 277 -22.89 -12.51 -21.18
N LEU A 278 -22.11 -13.17 -20.35
CA LEU A 278 -21.33 -14.36 -20.74
C LEU A 278 -22.25 -15.51 -21.14
N ALA A 279 -23.32 -15.76 -20.38
CA ALA A 279 -24.29 -16.84 -20.68
C ALA A 279 -25.04 -16.61 -22.01
N LEU A 280 -25.24 -15.34 -22.40
CA LEU A 280 -25.85 -14.97 -23.69
C LEU A 280 -24.87 -15.00 -24.87
N GLY A 281 -23.60 -15.37 -24.65
CA GLY A 281 -22.57 -15.42 -25.69
C GLY A 281 -22.20 -14.04 -26.25
N ARG A 282 -22.31 -12.98 -25.44
CA ARG A 282 -22.12 -11.59 -25.84
C ARG A 282 -20.86 -10.88 -25.35
N PRO A 283 -19.72 -11.49 -25.02
CA PRO A 283 -18.52 -10.73 -24.71
C PRO A 283 -17.91 -10.22 -26.03
N GLN A 284 -18.38 -9.09 -26.54
CA GLN A 284 -17.72 -8.40 -27.67
C GLN A 284 -16.49 -7.60 -27.22
N HIS A 285 -16.32 -7.38 -25.92
CA HIS A 285 -15.26 -6.57 -25.33
C HIS A 285 -14.76 -7.20 -24.03
N TYR A 286 -13.62 -6.70 -23.52
CA TYR A 286 -13.08 -7.09 -22.22
C TYR A 286 -14.10 -6.81 -21.10
N SER A 287 -14.51 -7.87 -20.40
CA SER A 287 -15.54 -7.82 -19.36
C SER A 287 -14.97 -7.58 -17.95
N GLY A 288 -13.76 -7.04 -17.86
CA GLY A 288 -13.06 -6.84 -16.59
C GLY A 288 -12.40 -8.09 -16.05
N ILE A 289 -11.63 -7.90 -14.97
CA ILE A 289 -10.94 -9.00 -14.26
C ILE A 289 -11.93 -10.09 -13.84
N VAL A 290 -13.11 -9.70 -13.36
CA VAL A 290 -14.13 -10.66 -12.92
C VAL A 290 -14.67 -11.50 -14.07
N GLY A 291 -14.84 -10.91 -15.25
CA GLY A 291 -15.20 -11.65 -16.46
C GLY A 291 -14.16 -12.71 -16.84
N GLU A 292 -12.87 -12.34 -16.76
CA GLU A 292 -11.77 -13.28 -17.01
C GLU A 292 -11.77 -14.43 -16.00
N LEU A 293 -11.96 -14.12 -14.71
CA LEU A 293 -12.06 -15.14 -13.66
C LEU A 293 -13.22 -16.10 -13.88
N LEU A 294 -14.38 -15.62 -14.35
CA LEU A 294 -15.54 -16.44 -14.64
C LEU A 294 -15.32 -17.36 -15.87
N MET A 295 -14.54 -16.89 -16.85
CA MET A 295 -14.28 -17.65 -18.08
C MET A 295 -13.11 -18.65 -17.95
N HIS A 296 -12.04 -18.27 -17.26
CA HIS A 296 -10.77 -18.99 -17.35
C HIS A 296 -10.26 -19.54 -16.02
N ALA A 297 -10.64 -18.95 -14.87
CA ALA A 297 -10.22 -19.49 -13.60
C ALA A 297 -11.02 -20.77 -13.29
N ASP A 298 -10.30 -21.86 -13.03
CA ASP A 298 -10.90 -23.09 -12.49
C ASP A 298 -11.31 -22.87 -11.01
N MET A 299 -12.31 -22.02 -10.81
CA MET A 299 -12.84 -21.60 -9.51
C MET A 299 -14.37 -21.77 -9.49
N THR A 300 -14.92 -22.11 -8.33
CA THR A 300 -16.37 -22.09 -8.16
C THR A 300 -16.90 -20.66 -8.23
N LEU A 301 -18.14 -20.48 -8.71
CA LEU A 301 -18.79 -19.17 -8.75
C LEU A 301 -18.77 -18.44 -7.38
N GLU A 302 -18.95 -19.19 -6.29
CA GLU A 302 -18.88 -18.64 -4.94
C GLU A 302 -17.49 -18.14 -4.56
N ALA A 303 -16.43 -18.84 -4.98
CA ALA A 303 -15.06 -18.40 -4.76
C ALA A 303 -14.72 -17.17 -5.61
N VAL A 304 -15.16 -17.12 -6.87
CA VAL A 304 -15.04 -15.92 -7.72
C VAL A 304 -15.75 -14.74 -7.06
N ARG A 305 -16.99 -14.94 -6.61
CA ARG A 305 -17.78 -13.92 -5.90
C ARG A 305 -17.06 -13.39 -4.66
N ALA A 306 -16.62 -14.27 -3.76
CA ALA A 306 -15.94 -13.89 -2.53
C ALA A 306 -14.70 -13.06 -2.79
N ASN A 307 -13.84 -13.48 -3.74
CA ASN A 307 -12.63 -12.77 -4.09
C ASN A 307 -12.90 -11.44 -4.80
N SER A 308 -13.91 -11.38 -5.68
CA SER A 308 -14.31 -10.16 -6.39
C SER A 308 -14.83 -9.10 -5.44
N ILE A 309 -15.62 -9.49 -4.41
CA ILE A 309 -16.12 -8.58 -3.38
C ILE A 309 -14.96 -8.01 -2.55
N GLU A 310 -13.98 -8.84 -2.18
CA GLU A 310 -12.80 -8.37 -1.44
C GLU A 310 -11.91 -7.45 -2.29
N LEU A 311 -11.74 -7.73 -3.58
CA LEU A 311 -11.05 -6.83 -4.52
C LEU A 311 -11.77 -5.49 -4.63
N THR A 312 -13.09 -5.51 -4.77
CA THR A 312 -13.92 -4.29 -4.87
C THR A 312 -13.84 -3.44 -3.60
N ALA A 313 -13.98 -4.07 -2.43
CA ALA A 313 -13.90 -3.37 -1.15
C ALA A 313 -12.49 -2.81 -0.87
N GLY A 314 -11.44 -3.50 -1.33
CA GLY A 314 -10.05 -3.11 -1.10
C GLY A 314 -9.47 -2.12 -2.10
N SER A 315 -10.16 -1.77 -3.18
CA SER A 315 -9.58 -1.01 -4.30
C SER A 315 -9.76 0.52 -4.22
N VAL A 316 -10.65 1.03 -3.39
CA VAL A 316 -11.07 2.45 -3.41
C VAL A 316 -10.22 3.29 -2.47
N ASP A 317 -10.44 3.19 -1.17
CA ASP A 317 -9.79 4.06 -0.17
C ASP A 317 -8.28 3.89 -0.14
N THR A 318 -7.80 2.66 -0.30
CA THR A 318 -6.38 2.34 -0.28
C THR A 318 -5.60 2.93 -1.45
N THR A 319 -6.28 3.27 -2.54
CA THR A 319 -5.71 3.98 -3.71
C THR A 319 -5.95 5.48 -3.61
N ALA A 320 -7.10 5.91 -3.10
CA ALA A 320 -7.47 7.33 -3.01
C ALA A 320 -6.58 8.12 -2.05
N TYR A 321 -6.33 7.59 -0.84
CA TYR A 321 -5.53 8.34 0.15
C TYR A 321 -4.06 8.54 -0.25
N PRO A 322 -3.34 7.57 -0.83
CA PRO A 322 -2.02 7.84 -1.38
C PRO A 322 -2.02 8.90 -2.49
N LEU A 323 -3.03 8.93 -3.36
CA LEU A 323 -3.18 9.97 -4.38
C LEU A 323 -3.32 11.35 -3.74
N LEU A 324 -4.21 11.49 -2.75
CA LEU A 324 -4.43 12.73 -2.01
C LEU A 324 -3.15 13.22 -1.32
N MET A 325 -2.46 12.32 -0.63
CA MET A 325 -1.22 12.66 0.07
C MET A 325 -0.09 12.98 -0.90
N THR A 326 -0.05 12.34 -2.06
CA THR A 326 0.93 12.69 -3.12
C THR A 326 0.66 14.09 -3.65
N LEU A 327 -0.58 14.45 -3.98
CA LEU A 327 -0.94 15.80 -4.44
C LEU A 327 -0.59 16.85 -3.39
N PHE A 328 -0.86 16.57 -2.11
CA PHE A 328 -0.50 17.47 -1.00
C PHE A 328 1.02 17.66 -0.89
N GLU A 329 1.80 16.57 -0.92
CA GLU A 329 3.26 16.66 -0.87
C GLU A 329 3.85 17.37 -2.09
N LEU A 330 3.27 17.19 -3.27
CA LEU A 330 3.69 17.92 -4.46
C LEU A 330 3.39 19.41 -4.36
N ALA A 331 2.25 19.79 -3.77
CA ALA A 331 1.89 21.19 -3.53
C ALA A 331 2.84 21.87 -2.54
N ARG A 332 3.37 21.13 -1.55
CA ARG A 332 4.35 21.61 -0.57
C ARG A 332 5.79 21.61 -1.09
N ASN A 333 6.08 20.84 -2.12
CA ASN A 333 7.43 20.65 -2.66
C ASN A 333 7.48 21.03 -4.15
N PRO A 334 7.41 22.32 -4.50
CA PRO A 334 7.28 22.79 -5.87
C PRO A 334 8.45 22.33 -6.78
N ASP A 335 9.66 22.21 -6.25
CA ASP A 335 10.82 21.73 -7.03
C ASP A 335 10.64 20.24 -7.42
N VAL A 336 10.11 19.43 -6.51
CA VAL A 336 9.78 18.01 -6.78
C VAL A 336 8.66 17.95 -7.82
N GLN A 337 7.60 18.74 -7.63
CA GLN A 337 6.48 18.81 -8.58
C GLN A 337 6.95 19.18 -9.99
N GLN A 338 7.83 20.20 -10.09
CA GLN A 338 8.38 20.63 -11.37
C GLN A 338 9.22 19.53 -12.05
N ALA A 339 10.05 18.82 -11.29
CA ALA A 339 10.83 17.71 -11.83
C ALA A 339 9.95 16.57 -12.35
N LEU A 340 8.89 16.21 -11.62
CA LEU A 340 7.90 15.21 -12.02
C LEU A 340 7.11 15.65 -13.25
N ARG A 341 6.77 16.93 -13.33
CA ARG A 341 6.09 17.48 -14.50
C ARG A 341 6.97 17.38 -15.74
N GLN A 342 8.26 17.70 -15.66
CA GLN A 342 9.18 17.55 -16.78
C GLN A 342 9.27 16.09 -17.25
N GLU A 343 9.38 15.13 -16.33
CA GLU A 343 9.33 13.72 -16.67
C GLU A 343 8.04 13.35 -17.40
N SER A 344 6.89 13.79 -16.88
CA SER A 344 5.56 13.55 -17.46
C SER A 344 5.43 14.14 -18.87
N LEU A 345 5.88 15.37 -19.08
CA LEU A 345 5.84 16.04 -20.39
C LEU A 345 6.70 15.33 -21.44
N VAL A 346 7.90 14.88 -21.05
CA VAL A 346 8.81 14.12 -21.93
C VAL A 346 8.20 12.76 -22.30
N ALA A 347 7.48 12.14 -21.39
CA ALA A 347 6.84 10.85 -21.59
C ALA A 347 5.49 10.92 -22.32
N GLU A 348 4.85 12.10 -22.39
CA GLU A 348 3.45 12.30 -22.84
C GLU A 348 3.14 11.66 -24.19
N ALA A 349 3.95 11.91 -25.21
CA ALA A 349 3.71 11.35 -26.56
C ALA A 349 3.73 9.81 -26.53
N ARG A 350 4.68 9.23 -25.83
CA ARG A 350 4.84 7.77 -25.73
C ARG A 350 3.72 7.11 -24.89
N ILE A 351 3.26 7.79 -23.85
CA ILE A 351 2.15 7.31 -23.01
C ILE A 351 0.83 7.46 -23.75
N THR A 352 0.64 8.54 -24.50
CA THR A 352 -0.54 8.74 -25.35
C THR A 352 -0.64 7.66 -26.43
N GLU A 353 0.48 7.29 -27.07
CA GLU A 353 0.52 6.19 -28.03
C GLU A 353 0.25 4.82 -27.36
N ASN A 354 0.84 4.59 -26.19
CA ASN A 354 0.70 3.36 -25.45
C ASN A 354 0.73 3.61 -23.94
N PRO A 355 -0.43 3.68 -23.26
CA PRO A 355 -0.53 3.96 -21.83
C PRO A 355 0.23 2.98 -20.92
N GLN A 356 0.52 1.77 -21.41
CA GLN A 356 1.31 0.78 -20.67
C GLN A 356 2.74 1.28 -20.36
N ARG A 357 3.26 2.17 -21.19
CA ARG A 357 4.57 2.79 -20.99
C ARG A 357 4.67 3.65 -19.74
N ALA A 358 3.55 4.09 -19.16
CA ALA A 358 3.56 4.86 -17.92
C ALA A 358 4.35 4.15 -16.79
N THR A 359 4.30 2.84 -16.73
CA THR A 359 5.00 2.06 -15.71
C THR A 359 6.53 2.04 -15.86
N THR A 360 7.05 2.35 -17.06
CA THR A 360 8.49 2.36 -17.38
C THR A 360 9.03 3.77 -17.64
N GLU A 361 8.21 4.66 -18.18
CA GLU A 361 8.60 6.01 -18.59
C GLU A 361 8.53 7.05 -17.45
N LEU A 362 7.92 6.69 -16.31
CA LEU A 362 7.72 7.59 -15.16
C LEU A 362 8.45 7.08 -13.89
N PRO A 363 9.77 6.85 -13.93
CA PRO A 363 10.50 6.30 -12.79
C PRO A 363 10.51 7.23 -11.58
N LEU A 364 10.61 8.57 -11.79
CA LEU A 364 10.61 9.55 -10.70
C LEU A 364 9.21 9.68 -10.09
N LEU A 365 8.15 9.63 -10.89
CA LEU A 365 6.78 9.63 -10.38
C LEU A 365 6.47 8.36 -9.56
N ARG A 366 6.95 7.20 -10.01
CA ARG A 366 6.89 5.97 -9.22
C ARG A 366 7.67 6.08 -7.90
N ALA A 367 8.81 6.75 -7.94
CA ALA A 367 9.61 7.06 -6.75
C ALA A 367 8.85 7.99 -5.79
N ALA A 368 8.13 8.99 -6.32
CA ALA A 368 7.29 9.88 -5.54
C ALA A 368 6.16 9.13 -4.83
N LEU A 369 5.49 8.21 -5.50
CA LEU A 369 4.47 7.33 -4.88
C LEU A 369 5.06 6.46 -3.77
N LYS A 370 6.24 5.88 -3.98
CA LYS A 370 6.93 5.10 -2.93
C LYS A 370 7.25 5.98 -1.71
N GLU A 371 7.65 7.23 -1.95
CA GLU A 371 7.97 8.17 -0.87
C GLU A 371 6.73 8.60 -0.10
N THR A 372 5.61 8.85 -0.81
CA THR A 372 4.32 9.10 -0.17
C THR A 372 3.91 7.91 0.72
N LEU A 373 3.98 6.69 0.19
CA LEU A 373 3.60 5.48 0.93
C LEU A 373 4.58 5.14 2.06
N ARG A 374 5.82 5.62 2.03
CA ARG A 374 6.75 5.56 3.14
C ARG A 374 6.31 6.47 4.30
N LEU A 375 5.96 7.71 3.97
CA LEU A 375 5.50 8.69 4.97
C LEU A 375 4.08 8.39 5.46
N TYR A 376 3.21 7.97 4.57
CA TYR A 376 1.78 7.76 4.82
C TYR A 376 1.37 6.35 4.39
N PRO A 377 1.86 5.29 5.09
CA PRO A 377 1.49 3.93 4.76
C PRO A 377 0.02 3.68 5.05
N VAL A 378 -0.74 3.28 4.04
CA VAL A 378 -2.17 3.00 4.19
C VAL A 378 -2.40 1.87 5.19
N GLY A 379 -1.71 0.74 5.02
CA GLY A 379 -1.61 -0.29 6.04
C GLY A 379 -0.45 0.04 6.98
N ILE A 380 -0.72 0.32 8.23
CA ILE A 380 0.32 0.70 9.19
C ILE A 380 1.19 -0.48 9.63
N SER A 381 0.74 -1.71 9.40
CA SER A 381 1.49 -2.92 9.73
C SER A 381 1.36 -4.00 8.65
N LEU A 382 2.37 -4.87 8.60
CA LEU A 382 2.35 -6.13 7.88
C LEU A 382 2.39 -7.27 8.90
N ASP A 383 1.34 -8.07 8.91
CA ASP A 383 1.13 -9.06 9.95
C ASP A 383 1.47 -10.46 9.47
N ARG A 384 2.17 -11.23 10.32
CA ARG A 384 2.44 -12.65 10.13
C ARG A 384 2.26 -13.41 11.44
N GLN A 385 1.65 -14.57 11.36
CA GLN A 385 1.75 -15.57 12.41
C GLN A 385 2.87 -16.54 12.00
N VAL A 386 3.96 -16.59 12.77
CA VAL A 386 5.11 -17.42 12.42
C VAL A 386 4.77 -18.90 12.58
N GLY A 387 5.07 -19.68 11.54
CA GLY A 387 4.77 -21.14 11.52
C GLY A 387 5.83 -22.00 12.18
N SER A 388 7.02 -21.47 12.40
CA SER A 388 8.15 -22.10 13.06
C SER A 388 8.88 -21.08 13.91
N ASP A 389 9.73 -21.54 14.82
CA ASP A 389 10.57 -20.67 15.62
C ASP A 389 11.46 -19.81 14.71
N VAL A 390 11.59 -18.53 15.04
CA VAL A 390 12.41 -17.57 14.28
C VAL A 390 13.21 -16.69 15.26
N VAL A 391 14.37 -16.26 14.84
CA VAL A 391 15.18 -15.31 15.61
C VAL A 391 15.04 -13.93 14.98
N LEU A 392 14.53 -12.96 15.74
CA LEU A 392 14.45 -11.55 15.37
C LEU A 392 15.28 -10.72 16.35
N GLN A 393 16.23 -9.94 15.84
CA GLN A 393 17.11 -9.06 16.65
C GLN A 393 17.74 -9.78 17.86
N ASN A 394 18.15 -11.03 17.68
CA ASN A 394 18.75 -11.89 18.70
C ASN A 394 17.78 -12.42 19.78
N TYR A 395 16.47 -12.28 19.59
CA TYR A 395 15.45 -12.91 20.45
C TYR A 395 14.83 -14.12 19.76
N HIS A 396 14.65 -15.19 20.51
CA HIS A 396 13.88 -16.36 20.09
C HIS A 396 12.38 -16.00 20.08
N ILE A 397 11.74 -16.15 18.94
CA ILE A 397 10.29 -15.92 18.76
C ILE A 397 9.66 -17.28 18.45
N PRO A 398 8.85 -17.83 19.34
CA PRO A 398 8.28 -19.18 19.18
C PRO A 398 7.22 -19.21 18.09
N ALA A 399 7.07 -20.37 17.48
CA ALA A 399 5.99 -20.66 16.53
C ALA A 399 4.61 -20.29 17.10
N GLY A 400 3.72 -19.83 16.24
CA GLY A 400 2.39 -19.34 16.62
C GLY A 400 2.36 -17.86 17.05
N THR A 401 3.50 -17.21 17.27
CA THR A 401 3.55 -15.79 17.64
C THR A 401 3.09 -14.92 16.47
N VAL A 402 2.25 -13.93 16.75
CA VAL A 402 1.88 -12.88 15.80
C VAL A 402 2.96 -11.80 15.81
N VAL A 403 3.60 -11.59 14.66
CA VAL A 403 4.59 -10.53 14.45
C VAL A 403 4.00 -9.46 13.54
N LYS A 404 4.09 -8.21 13.96
CA LYS A 404 3.67 -7.03 13.21
C LYS A 404 4.87 -6.17 12.84
N VAL A 405 5.12 -6.00 11.55
CA VAL A 405 6.11 -5.04 11.03
C VAL A 405 5.43 -3.69 10.91
N LEU A 406 5.80 -2.72 11.74
CA LEU A 406 5.17 -1.39 11.79
C LEU A 406 5.76 -0.47 10.73
N LEU A 407 5.05 -0.32 9.61
CA LEU A 407 5.51 0.45 8.45
C LEU A 407 5.66 1.95 8.73
N TYR A 408 4.76 2.51 9.55
CA TYR A 408 4.85 3.92 9.93
C TYR A 408 6.16 4.24 10.66
N SER A 409 6.56 3.39 11.60
CA SER A 409 7.80 3.54 12.37
C SER A 409 9.03 3.19 11.52
N LEU A 410 8.96 2.13 10.73
CA LEU A 410 10.04 1.74 9.81
C LEU A 410 10.35 2.89 8.83
N GLY A 411 9.30 3.46 8.20
CA GLY A 411 9.44 4.55 7.24
C GLY A 411 10.02 5.84 7.83
N ARG A 412 9.98 6.00 9.16
CA ARG A 412 10.51 7.16 9.89
C ARG A 412 11.79 6.85 10.68
N ASN A 413 12.34 5.67 10.52
CA ASN A 413 13.58 5.28 11.17
C ASN A 413 14.79 5.95 10.49
N PRO A 414 15.56 6.83 11.18
CA PRO A 414 16.69 7.53 10.59
C PRO A 414 17.86 6.61 10.24
N SER A 415 17.95 5.42 10.86
CA SER A 415 18.96 4.41 10.52
C SER A 415 18.65 3.71 9.18
N VAL A 416 17.39 3.74 8.72
CA VAL A 416 16.94 3.16 7.45
C VAL A 416 16.82 4.23 6.37
N PHE A 417 16.24 5.37 6.71
CA PHE A 417 16.00 6.49 5.80
C PHE A 417 16.65 7.78 6.34
N PRO A 418 17.77 8.23 5.79
CA PRO A 418 18.38 9.51 6.19
C PRO A 418 17.39 10.67 6.00
N ARG A 419 17.28 11.55 7.02
CA ARG A 419 16.29 12.65 7.07
C ARG A 419 14.88 12.13 6.74
N PRO A 420 14.34 11.24 7.60
CA PRO A 420 13.11 10.52 7.28
C PRO A 420 11.87 11.42 7.19
N GLU A 421 11.91 12.62 7.77
CA GLU A 421 10.85 13.62 7.72
C GLU A 421 10.71 14.30 6.35
N ARG A 422 11.79 14.29 5.53
CA ARG A 422 11.77 14.95 4.22
C ARG A 422 11.12 14.10 3.16
N TYR A 423 10.23 14.72 2.38
CA TYR A 423 9.72 14.15 1.14
C TYR A 423 10.80 14.22 0.06
N HIS A 424 11.46 13.09 -0.23
CA HIS A 424 12.61 13.02 -1.14
C HIS A 424 12.53 11.81 -2.07
N PRO A 425 11.74 11.88 -3.15
CA PRO A 425 11.53 10.75 -4.08
C PRO A 425 12.81 10.16 -4.67
N ARG A 426 13.83 10.99 -4.93
CA ARG A 426 15.10 10.53 -5.54
C ARG A 426 15.83 9.46 -4.72
N ARG A 427 15.57 9.35 -3.40
CA ARG A 427 16.14 8.26 -2.57
C ARG A 427 15.81 6.86 -3.11
N TRP A 428 14.73 6.71 -3.86
CA TRP A 428 14.30 5.45 -4.45
C TRP A 428 14.94 5.13 -5.80
N LEU A 429 15.63 6.11 -6.41
CA LEU A 429 16.36 5.96 -7.67
C LEU A 429 17.82 5.61 -7.43
N ASP A 430 18.43 6.11 -6.36
CA ASP A 430 19.84 5.98 -6.05
C ASP A 430 20.14 4.69 -5.29
N SER A 431 20.12 3.56 -5.99
CA SER A 431 20.41 2.24 -5.40
C SER A 431 21.85 2.08 -4.86
N ARG A 432 22.75 3.03 -5.16
CA ARG A 432 24.17 3.01 -4.76
C ARG A 432 24.52 3.90 -3.57
N SER A 433 23.72 4.93 -3.28
CA SER A 433 24.05 5.94 -2.25
C SER A 433 23.39 5.67 -0.90
N SER A 434 22.30 4.93 -0.86
CA SER A 434 21.72 4.44 0.38
C SER A 434 22.25 3.04 0.63
N GLY A 435 23.14 2.86 1.58
CA GLY A 435 23.66 1.55 2.02
C GLY A 435 22.57 0.58 2.49
N THR A 436 21.31 0.97 2.39
CA THR A 436 20.11 0.23 2.74
C THR A 436 19.33 -0.11 1.47
N ARG A 437 19.43 -1.36 1.05
CA ARG A 437 18.50 -1.97 0.08
C ARG A 437 17.16 -2.28 0.78
N SER A 438 16.52 -1.27 1.38
CA SER A 438 15.18 -1.48 1.91
C SER A 438 14.19 -1.44 0.76
N PRO A 439 13.53 -2.56 0.40
CA PRO A 439 12.48 -2.53 -0.60
C PRO A 439 11.32 -1.68 -0.10
N SER A 440 10.54 -1.10 -1.04
CA SER A 440 9.25 -0.51 -0.67
C SER A 440 8.31 -1.61 -0.19
N LEU A 441 7.92 -1.55 1.08
CA LEU A 441 7.06 -2.53 1.75
C LEU A 441 5.58 -2.13 1.74
N ALA A 442 5.24 -1.01 1.10
CA ALA A 442 3.88 -0.47 1.10
C ALA A 442 2.80 -1.46 0.62
N PHE A 443 3.16 -2.35 -0.29
CA PHE A 443 2.29 -3.42 -0.79
C PHE A 443 2.58 -4.79 -0.17
N GLY A 444 3.32 -4.83 0.93
CA GLY A 444 3.71 -6.06 1.62
C GLY A 444 4.90 -6.78 0.98
N PHE A 445 5.15 -8.00 1.47
CA PHE A 445 6.25 -8.85 1.03
C PHE A 445 5.80 -10.31 0.88
N GLY A 446 6.63 -11.12 0.21
CA GLY A 446 6.44 -12.56 0.05
C GLY A 446 5.15 -12.93 -0.70
N LEU A 447 4.64 -14.11 -0.43
CA LEU A 447 3.46 -14.65 -1.11
C LEU A 447 2.15 -13.92 -0.77
N ARG A 448 2.12 -13.24 0.38
CA ARG A 448 0.98 -12.44 0.88
C ARG A 448 1.00 -10.96 0.46
N GLN A 449 1.89 -10.57 -0.47
CA GLN A 449 1.86 -9.20 -1.00
C GLN A 449 0.49 -8.83 -1.58
N CYS A 450 0.19 -7.54 -1.63
CA CYS A 450 -1.09 -7.01 -2.13
C CYS A 450 -1.43 -7.58 -3.52
N LEU A 451 -2.62 -8.16 -3.65
CA LEU A 451 -3.13 -8.70 -4.92
C LEU A 451 -3.45 -7.60 -5.91
N GLY A 452 -3.98 -6.45 -5.43
CA GLY A 452 -4.34 -5.29 -6.25
C GLY A 452 -3.18 -4.34 -6.58
N ARG A 453 -1.92 -4.69 -6.23
CA ARG A 453 -0.78 -3.79 -6.37
C ARG A 453 -0.64 -3.19 -7.77
N ARG A 454 -0.76 -4.01 -8.82
CA ARG A 454 -0.56 -3.56 -10.20
C ARG A 454 -1.64 -2.57 -10.63
N LEU A 455 -2.89 -2.86 -10.28
CA LEU A 455 -4.02 -1.98 -10.55
C LEU A 455 -3.84 -0.65 -9.83
N ALA A 456 -3.59 -0.67 -8.52
CA ALA A 456 -3.39 0.55 -7.73
C ALA A 456 -2.21 1.41 -8.22
N GLU A 457 -1.04 0.80 -8.52
CA GLU A 457 0.11 1.53 -9.08
C GLU A 457 -0.25 2.18 -10.42
N THR A 458 -1.00 1.48 -11.29
CA THR A 458 -1.41 2.00 -12.61
C THR A 458 -2.39 3.16 -12.46
N GLU A 459 -3.42 3.01 -11.63
CA GLU A 459 -4.40 4.07 -11.38
C GLU A 459 -3.73 5.34 -10.87
N MET A 460 -2.84 5.21 -9.89
CA MET A 460 -2.14 6.36 -9.30
C MET A 460 -1.18 7.03 -10.29
N LEU A 461 -0.41 6.26 -11.04
CA LEU A 461 0.55 6.81 -12.01
C LEU A 461 -0.16 7.58 -13.11
N LEU A 462 -1.20 7.02 -13.71
CA LEU A 462 -1.91 7.64 -14.84
C LEU A 462 -2.65 8.90 -14.40
N LEU A 463 -3.32 8.89 -13.25
CA LEU A 463 -3.99 10.11 -12.76
C LEU A 463 -2.98 11.23 -12.50
N LEU A 464 -1.90 10.94 -11.77
CA LEU A 464 -0.88 11.95 -11.46
C LEU A 464 -0.17 12.47 -12.71
N HIS A 465 0.09 11.60 -13.69
CA HIS A 465 0.64 12.00 -14.99
C HIS A 465 -0.24 13.05 -15.67
N HIS A 466 -1.54 12.77 -15.80
CA HIS A 466 -2.47 13.71 -16.44
C HIS A 466 -2.68 14.99 -15.62
N VAL A 467 -2.69 14.90 -14.28
CA VAL A 467 -2.78 16.09 -13.42
C VAL A 467 -1.53 16.97 -13.59
N LEU A 468 -0.33 16.38 -13.55
CA LEU A 468 0.93 17.11 -13.68
C LEU A 468 1.10 17.79 -15.05
N ASN A 469 0.56 17.18 -16.11
CA ASN A 469 0.61 17.77 -17.45
C ASN A 469 -0.31 18.99 -17.60
N HIS A 470 -1.41 19.05 -16.85
CA HIS A 470 -2.44 20.08 -17.05
C HIS A 470 -2.54 21.11 -15.93
N PHE A 471 -1.96 20.84 -14.75
CA PHE A 471 -2.13 21.69 -13.57
C PHE A 471 -0.82 21.93 -12.83
N LEU A 472 -0.71 23.12 -12.26
CA LEU A 472 0.13 23.39 -11.10
C LEU A 472 -0.75 23.20 -9.85
N VAL A 473 -0.28 22.41 -8.90
CA VAL A 473 -0.97 22.15 -7.63
C VAL A 473 -0.29 22.92 -6.53
N GLU A 474 -1.07 23.73 -5.80
CA GLU A 474 -0.58 24.63 -4.74
C GLU A 474 -1.36 24.39 -3.44
N THR A 475 -0.76 24.68 -2.31
CA THR A 475 -1.42 24.70 -1.00
C THR A 475 -0.91 25.85 -0.14
N LEU A 476 -1.80 26.40 0.69
CA LEU A 476 -1.42 27.37 1.71
C LEU A 476 -0.93 26.69 3.00
N THR A 477 -1.23 25.40 3.17
CA THR A 477 -0.86 24.62 4.35
C THR A 477 0.56 24.09 4.20
N GLN A 478 1.47 24.58 5.06
CA GLN A 478 2.86 24.10 5.12
C GLN A 478 3.09 23.10 6.25
N GLU A 479 2.15 22.98 7.17
CA GLU A 479 2.21 22.06 8.30
C GLU A 479 1.88 20.62 7.88
N ASP A 480 2.37 19.66 8.66
CA ASP A 480 2.06 18.25 8.45
C ASP A 480 0.58 17.97 8.76
N ILE A 481 -0.03 17.15 7.89
CA ILE A 481 -1.41 16.73 8.09
C ILE A 481 -1.46 15.72 9.24
N LYS A 482 -2.37 15.95 10.19
CA LYS A 482 -2.70 14.97 11.21
C LYS A 482 -3.30 13.74 10.53
N MET A 483 -2.68 12.58 10.76
CA MET A 483 -3.19 11.29 10.30
C MET A 483 -4.01 10.63 11.40
N THR A 484 -5.02 9.87 10.99
CA THR A 484 -5.92 9.10 11.87
C THR A 484 -5.93 7.64 11.41
N TYR A 485 -5.86 6.72 12.36
CA TYR A 485 -5.94 5.29 12.09
C TYR A 485 -7.39 4.80 12.28
N GLN A 486 -8.03 4.42 11.17
CA GLN A 486 -9.35 3.78 11.15
C GLN A 486 -9.26 2.51 10.30
N PHE A 487 -8.56 1.50 10.82
CA PHE A 487 -8.16 0.29 10.11
C PHE A 487 -7.11 0.52 8.99
N ILE A 488 -7.22 1.63 8.29
CA ILE A 488 -6.18 2.20 7.42
C ILE A 488 -5.77 3.57 7.95
N LEU A 489 -4.58 4.02 7.57
CA LEU A 489 -4.10 5.36 7.90
C LEU A 489 -4.63 6.35 6.87
N MET A 490 -5.35 7.35 7.34
CA MET A 490 -5.96 8.38 6.51
C MET A 490 -5.77 9.77 7.13
N PRO A 491 -5.81 10.85 6.35
CA PRO A 491 -5.80 12.21 6.91
C PRO A 491 -7.08 12.49 7.69
N SER A 492 -6.95 13.12 8.86
CA SER A 492 -8.10 13.52 9.69
C SER A 492 -8.87 14.71 9.09
N THR A 493 -8.14 15.59 8.44
CA THR A 493 -8.65 16.73 7.69
C THR A 493 -7.74 16.94 6.49
N LEU A 494 -8.34 17.21 5.33
CA LEU A 494 -7.56 17.53 4.13
C LEU A 494 -7.42 19.04 3.97
N PRO A 495 -6.22 19.50 3.62
CA PRO A 495 -6.06 20.88 3.21
C PRO A 495 -6.77 21.09 1.87
N LEU A 496 -7.26 22.29 1.68
CA LEU A 496 -7.71 22.70 0.35
C LEU A 496 -6.49 22.79 -0.58
N LEU A 497 -6.63 22.21 -1.77
CA LEU A 497 -5.63 22.31 -2.82
C LEU A 497 -6.11 23.27 -3.91
N THR A 498 -5.20 24.07 -4.41
CA THR A 498 -5.45 24.98 -5.54
C THR A 498 -4.88 24.37 -6.81
N PHE A 499 -5.74 24.13 -7.79
CA PHE A 499 -5.36 23.70 -9.12
C PHE A 499 -5.38 24.89 -10.06
N ARG A 500 -4.22 25.21 -10.63
CA ARG A 500 -4.06 26.24 -11.66
C ARG A 500 -3.84 25.57 -13.01
N ALA A 501 -4.68 25.88 -13.98
CA ALA A 501 -4.50 25.36 -15.33
C ALA A 501 -3.20 25.89 -15.94
N ILE A 502 -2.50 25.01 -16.63
CA ILE A 502 -1.27 25.31 -17.37
C ILE A 502 -1.57 25.09 -18.84
N ASN A 503 -1.12 26.05 -19.68
CA ASN A 503 -1.26 26.02 -21.14
C ASN A 503 -0.22 25.09 -21.75
#